data_8b80fb7768228355ef82b14438718757
#
_entry.id   8b80fb7768228355ef82b14438718757
#
_cell.length_a   1.000
_cell.length_b   1.000
_cell.length_c   1.000
_cell.angle_alpha   90.00
_cell.angle_beta   90.00
_cell.angle_gamma   90.00
#
_symmetry.space_group_name_H-M   'P 1'
#
loop_
_entity.id
_entity.type
_entity.pdbx_description
1 polymer ?
#
loop_
_entity_poly.entity_id
_entity_poly.type
_entity_poly.pdbx_seq_one_letter_code
_entity_poly.pdbx_strand_id
1 'polypeptide(L)'
;MGGDFAPEAAVKGAVMAVDAIGDECRIVLFGDEDRIRAVLKAENCAADRFDIVHTTEVIEMGDHPAKAFQQKTNSSIVVGFGYLAKGLINGFASAGSTGAMMVGSMQAVKPIEGVIRPTISTVAPTVTGGKVLLLDVGLNVDCKPEVLAQYGIIGSIYAQAMLGIRNPRVAVLNIGEEETKGNAQSKAAYELMKESEEFN
;
A
#
# COMPACT_ATOMS: atom_id res chain seq x y z
N MET A 1 6.72 9.90 10.15
CA MET A 1 5.82 9.96 11.34
C MET A 1 4.53 9.27 10.95
N GLY A 2 4.08 8.29 11.68
CA GLY A 2 2.84 7.54 11.40
C GLY A 2 2.96 6.09 11.86
N GLY A 3 1.86 5.52 12.35
CA GLY A 3 1.80 4.21 13.00
C GLY A 3 1.91 4.31 14.53
N ASP A 4 1.51 3.22 15.18
CA ASP A 4 1.33 3.17 16.65
C ASP A 4 2.62 3.45 17.43
N PHE A 5 3.78 3.17 16.85
CA PHE A 5 5.09 3.30 17.46
C PHE A 5 6.00 4.27 16.69
N ALA A 6 5.44 5.29 16.08
CA ALA A 6 6.20 6.30 15.36
C ALA A 6 6.76 7.38 16.34
N PRO A 7 7.98 7.87 16.09
CA PRO A 7 8.89 7.56 14.98
C PRO A 7 9.76 6.32 15.20
N GLU A 8 9.78 5.76 16.40
CA GLU A 8 10.76 4.77 16.84
C GLU A 8 10.80 3.55 15.91
N ALA A 9 9.67 2.89 15.70
CA ALA A 9 9.62 1.68 14.86
C ALA A 9 9.98 1.97 13.41
N ALA A 10 9.50 3.09 12.85
CA ALA A 10 9.78 3.47 11.47
C ALA A 10 11.26 3.78 11.25
N VAL A 11 11.90 4.52 12.17
CA VAL A 11 13.31 4.89 12.07
C VAL A 11 14.21 3.68 12.30
N LYS A 12 13.91 2.82 13.29
CA LYS A 12 14.64 1.55 13.51
C LYS A 12 14.55 0.65 12.29
N GLY A 13 13.35 0.52 11.71
CA GLY A 13 13.17 -0.22 10.47
C GLY A 13 13.99 0.34 9.31
N ALA A 14 14.08 1.66 9.18
CA ALA A 14 14.91 2.31 8.17
C ALA A 14 16.42 2.05 8.41
N VAL A 15 16.89 2.03 9.65
CA VAL A 15 18.28 1.67 9.97
C VAL A 15 18.58 0.23 9.54
N MET A 16 17.70 -0.71 9.86
CA MET A 16 17.84 -2.10 9.41
C MET A 16 17.81 -2.22 7.89
N ALA A 17 16.92 -1.46 7.24
CA ALA A 17 16.77 -1.49 5.79
C ALA A 17 18.03 -0.96 5.08
N VAL A 18 18.60 0.16 5.53
CA VAL A 18 19.79 0.72 4.88
C VAL A 18 21.01 -0.18 5.02
N ASP A 19 21.09 -0.96 6.11
CA ASP A 19 22.14 -1.96 6.28
C ASP A 19 21.97 -3.17 5.35
N ALA A 20 20.73 -3.54 5.07
CA ALA A 20 20.40 -4.68 4.19
C ALA A 20 20.48 -4.32 2.69
N ILE A 21 20.11 -3.10 2.33
CA ILE A 21 20.03 -2.64 0.92
C ILE A 21 21.39 -2.09 0.45
N GLY A 22 22.19 -1.55 1.37
CA GLY A 22 23.46 -0.89 1.03
C GLY A 22 23.23 0.36 0.16
N ASP A 23 24.02 0.49 -0.90
CA ASP A 23 24.00 1.67 -1.79
C ASP A 23 22.98 1.56 -2.95
N GLU A 24 22.13 0.52 -2.97
CA GLU A 24 21.16 0.32 -4.06
C GLU A 24 20.05 1.39 -4.06
N CYS A 25 19.72 1.97 -2.90
CA CYS A 25 18.79 3.07 -2.82
C CYS A 25 19.09 4.02 -1.66
N ARG A 26 18.64 5.26 -1.80
CA ARG A 26 18.71 6.29 -0.77
C ARG A 26 17.38 6.37 -0.03
N ILE A 27 17.41 6.27 1.30
CA ILE A 27 16.20 6.36 2.13
C ILE A 27 15.98 7.81 2.55
N VAL A 28 14.78 8.33 2.32
CA VAL A 28 14.33 9.66 2.73
C VAL A 28 13.32 9.50 3.86
N LEU A 29 13.58 10.10 5.02
CA LEU A 29 12.71 10.07 6.19
C LEU A 29 11.88 11.36 6.27
N PHE A 30 10.56 11.23 6.32
CA PHE A 30 9.63 12.35 6.45
C PHE A 30 9.07 12.39 7.88
N GLY A 31 9.29 13.49 8.60
CA GLY A 31 8.80 13.62 9.98
C GLY A 31 9.46 14.74 10.78
N ASP A 32 9.18 14.75 12.06
CA ASP A 32 9.87 15.64 13.01
C ASP A 32 11.35 15.29 13.05
N GLU A 33 12.18 16.20 12.55
CA GLU A 33 13.61 15.98 12.39
C GLU A 33 14.32 15.71 13.72
N ASP A 34 13.97 16.44 14.77
CA ASP A 34 14.62 16.28 16.08
C ASP A 34 14.29 14.91 16.67
N ARG A 35 13.05 14.47 16.56
CA ARG A 35 12.63 13.13 17.00
C ARG A 35 13.30 12.03 16.18
N ILE A 36 13.39 12.18 14.86
CA ILE A 36 14.10 11.24 13.99
C ILE A 36 15.56 11.14 14.37
N ARG A 37 16.26 12.28 14.53
CA ARG A 37 17.67 12.33 14.91
C ARG A 37 17.92 11.74 16.31
N ALA A 38 16.99 11.93 17.24
CA ALA A 38 17.10 11.32 18.57
C ALA A 38 17.07 9.78 18.50
N VAL A 39 16.19 9.20 17.66
CA VAL A 39 16.14 7.74 17.47
C VAL A 39 17.38 7.23 16.76
N LEU A 40 17.83 7.89 15.68
CA LEU A 40 19.07 7.52 14.98
C LEU A 40 20.28 7.50 15.92
N LYS A 41 20.38 8.51 16.80
CA LYS A 41 21.42 8.57 17.82
C LYS A 41 21.35 7.42 18.83
N ALA A 42 20.13 7.06 19.27
CA ALA A 42 19.91 5.93 20.18
C ALA A 42 20.29 4.58 19.53
N GLU A 43 20.10 4.45 18.22
CA GLU A 43 20.50 3.28 17.43
C GLU A 43 22.00 3.32 17.00
N ASN A 44 22.78 4.29 17.43
CA ASN A 44 24.17 4.53 17.02
C ASN A 44 24.35 4.62 15.49
N CYS A 45 23.34 5.13 14.80
CA CYS A 45 23.33 5.28 13.35
C CYS A 45 23.62 6.74 12.96
N ALA A 46 24.57 6.94 12.05
CA ALA A 46 24.91 8.26 11.54
C ALA A 46 23.75 8.83 10.70
N ALA A 47 23.34 10.07 10.96
CA ALA A 47 22.20 10.67 10.32
C ALA A 47 22.41 11.01 8.84
N ASP A 48 23.66 11.12 8.38
CA ASP A 48 24.04 11.37 6.99
C ASP A 48 23.78 10.18 6.06
N ARG A 49 23.47 9.01 6.63
CA ARG A 49 23.00 7.85 5.86
C ARG A 49 21.59 8.05 5.27
N PHE A 50 20.86 9.05 5.74
CA PHE A 50 19.49 9.35 5.34
C PHE A 50 19.38 10.79 4.86
N ASP A 51 18.40 11.04 3.98
CA ASP A 51 17.88 12.37 3.79
C ASP A 51 16.70 12.57 4.74
N ILE A 52 16.63 13.69 5.44
CA ILE A 52 15.57 13.98 6.40
C ILE A 52 14.79 15.20 5.89
N VAL A 53 13.49 15.04 5.71
CA VAL A 53 12.57 16.11 5.36
C VAL A 53 11.70 16.41 6.57
N HIS A 54 11.93 17.56 7.18
CA HIS A 54 11.20 17.98 8.36
C HIS A 54 9.71 18.23 8.07
N THR A 55 8.85 17.67 8.91
CA THR A 55 7.41 17.89 8.87
C THR A 55 6.88 18.09 10.30
N THR A 56 5.90 18.98 10.45
CA THR A 56 5.41 19.42 11.77
C THR A 56 4.06 18.82 12.14
N GLU A 57 3.37 18.17 11.20
CA GLU A 57 2.03 17.65 11.39
C GLU A 57 2.00 16.12 11.22
N VAL A 58 1.05 15.49 11.92
CA VAL A 58 0.81 14.03 11.83
C VAL A 58 -0.67 13.78 11.53
N ILE A 59 -0.94 12.96 10.53
CA ILE A 59 -2.28 12.40 10.32
C ILE A 59 -2.42 11.19 11.22
N GLU A 60 -3.30 11.29 12.19
CA GLU A 60 -3.55 10.23 13.18
C GLU A 60 -4.42 9.11 12.59
N MET A 61 -4.37 7.92 13.21
CA MET A 61 -5.17 6.77 12.75
C MET A 61 -6.68 7.01 12.82
N GLY A 62 -7.13 7.83 13.78
CA GLY A 62 -8.53 8.19 13.96
C GLY A 62 -9.01 9.38 13.13
N ASP A 63 -8.14 10.06 12.40
CA ASP A 63 -8.51 11.19 11.56
C ASP A 63 -9.35 10.75 10.35
N HIS A 64 -10.28 11.62 9.94
CA HIS A 64 -10.98 11.40 8.68
C HIS A 64 -10.01 11.59 7.50
N PRO A 65 -9.70 10.55 6.71
CA PRO A 65 -8.57 10.55 5.78
C PRO A 65 -8.54 11.73 4.81
N ALA A 66 -9.65 11.99 4.11
CA ALA A 66 -9.72 13.04 3.10
C ALA A 66 -9.60 14.45 3.70
N LYS A 67 -10.23 14.68 4.87
CA LYS A 67 -10.14 15.97 5.56
C LYS A 67 -8.75 16.22 6.11
N ALA A 68 -8.18 15.22 6.76
CA ALA A 68 -6.84 15.32 7.33
C ALA A 68 -5.78 15.54 6.23
N PHE A 69 -5.89 14.84 5.11
CA PHE A 69 -4.98 15.02 3.98
C PHE A 69 -5.03 16.45 3.41
N GLN A 70 -6.21 17.07 3.36
CA GLN A 70 -6.38 18.45 2.89
C GLN A 70 -5.94 19.50 3.90
N GLN A 71 -6.13 19.25 5.20
CA GLN A 71 -5.90 20.24 6.25
C GLN A 71 -4.47 20.19 6.79
N LYS A 72 -3.89 18.99 6.94
CA LYS A 72 -2.54 18.78 7.49
C LYS A 72 -1.51 18.74 6.36
N THR A 73 -1.33 19.88 5.70
CA THR A 73 -0.51 19.98 4.48
C THR A 73 0.98 19.76 4.72
N ASN A 74 1.44 19.96 5.96
CA ASN A 74 2.82 19.68 6.37
C ASN A 74 2.96 18.36 7.14
N SER A 75 2.05 17.41 6.91
CA SER A 75 2.21 16.06 7.45
C SER A 75 3.16 15.21 6.62
N SER A 76 3.79 14.23 7.27
CA SER A 76 4.74 13.32 6.61
C SER A 76 4.12 12.59 5.40
N ILE A 77 2.82 12.25 5.46
CA ILE A 77 2.11 11.61 4.35
C ILE A 77 1.91 12.58 3.19
N VAL A 78 1.42 13.79 3.45
CA VAL A 78 1.15 14.79 2.37
C VAL A 78 2.45 15.21 1.70
N VAL A 79 3.48 15.53 2.48
CA VAL A 79 4.79 15.93 1.96
C VAL A 79 5.44 14.77 1.19
N GLY A 80 5.38 13.54 1.71
CA GLY A 80 5.90 12.36 1.03
C GLY A 80 5.25 12.11 -0.33
N PHE A 81 3.92 12.20 -0.43
CA PHE A 81 3.23 12.13 -1.72
C PHE A 81 3.57 13.30 -2.64
N GLY A 82 3.79 14.49 -2.11
CA GLY A 82 4.28 15.63 -2.88
C GLY A 82 5.66 15.38 -3.51
N TYR A 83 6.56 14.71 -2.80
CA TYR A 83 7.86 14.28 -3.32
C TYR A 83 7.71 13.21 -4.39
N LEU A 84 6.84 12.22 -4.16
CA LEU A 84 6.57 11.16 -5.13
C LEU A 84 6.00 11.72 -6.43
N ALA A 85 5.01 12.61 -6.36
CA ALA A 85 4.39 13.23 -7.52
C ALA A 85 5.36 14.09 -8.37
N LYS A 86 6.38 14.66 -7.72
CA LYS A 86 7.45 15.43 -8.38
C LYS A 86 8.62 14.58 -8.89
N GLY A 87 8.57 13.27 -8.67
CA GLY A 87 9.67 12.37 -9.05
C GLY A 87 10.94 12.55 -8.21
N LEU A 88 10.86 13.16 -7.03
CA LEU A 88 11.99 13.35 -6.12
C LEU A 88 12.30 12.07 -5.32
N ILE A 89 11.34 11.16 -5.23
CA ILE A 89 11.47 9.79 -4.70
C ILE A 89 10.78 8.83 -5.67
N ASN A 90 11.24 7.58 -5.70
CA ASN A 90 10.72 6.55 -6.59
C ASN A 90 9.64 5.66 -5.94
N GLY A 91 9.55 5.66 -4.63
CA GLY A 91 8.57 4.92 -3.86
C GLY A 91 8.30 5.60 -2.53
N PHE A 92 7.12 5.37 -1.96
CA PHE A 92 6.74 5.91 -0.67
C PHE A 92 6.06 4.83 0.17
N ALA A 93 6.52 4.64 1.41
CA ALA A 93 5.99 3.68 2.37
C ALA A 93 5.63 4.38 3.69
N SER A 94 4.56 3.95 4.33
CA SER A 94 4.15 4.46 5.64
C SER A 94 3.42 3.36 6.43
N ALA A 95 3.64 3.34 7.73
CA ALA A 95 2.87 2.54 8.68
C ALA A 95 1.70 3.33 9.33
N GLY A 96 1.40 4.52 8.81
CA GLY A 96 0.34 5.40 9.30
C GLY A 96 -1.04 5.07 8.73
N SER A 97 -1.92 6.07 8.71
CA SER A 97 -3.30 5.91 8.25
C SER A 97 -3.40 5.39 6.82
N THR A 98 -3.90 4.15 6.65
CA THR A 98 -4.15 3.52 5.35
C THR A 98 -5.07 4.36 4.47
N GLY A 99 -6.11 4.95 5.06
CA GLY A 99 -7.03 5.83 4.34
C GLY A 99 -6.35 7.09 3.81
N ALA A 100 -5.45 7.70 4.58
CA ALA A 100 -4.69 8.86 4.13
C ALA A 100 -3.67 8.48 3.03
N MET A 101 -3.07 7.30 3.11
CA MET A 101 -2.21 6.75 2.05
C MET A 101 -2.98 6.55 0.75
N MET A 102 -4.21 6.02 0.83
CA MET A 102 -5.08 5.89 -0.34
C MET A 102 -5.45 7.25 -0.95
N VAL A 103 -5.88 8.21 -0.13
CA VAL A 103 -6.21 9.56 -0.60
C VAL A 103 -5.01 10.21 -1.27
N GLY A 104 -3.83 10.09 -0.67
CA GLY A 104 -2.59 10.61 -1.23
C GLY A 104 -2.22 9.97 -2.57
N SER A 105 -2.33 8.64 -2.68
CA SER A 105 -2.06 7.95 -3.94
C SER A 105 -3.04 8.36 -5.05
N MET A 106 -4.33 8.49 -4.74
CA MET A 106 -5.33 8.94 -5.70
C MET A 106 -5.11 10.38 -6.18
N GLN A 107 -4.69 11.28 -5.28
CA GLN A 107 -4.50 12.69 -5.63
C GLN A 107 -3.16 12.97 -6.29
N ALA A 108 -2.09 12.36 -5.81
CA ALA A 108 -0.73 12.64 -6.24
C ALA A 108 -0.28 11.74 -7.41
N VAL A 109 -0.55 10.44 -7.35
CA VAL A 109 -0.13 9.46 -8.37
C VAL A 109 -1.21 9.28 -9.42
N LYS A 110 -2.47 9.40 -9.03
CA LYS A 110 -3.68 9.13 -9.80
C LYS A 110 -3.86 7.65 -10.16
N PRO A 111 -5.10 7.16 -10.26
CA PRO A 111 -5.37 5.81 -10.74
C PRO A 111 -5.05 5.68 -12.24
N ILE A 112 -4.73 4.47 -12.65
CA ILE A 112 -4.63 4.09 -14.06
C ILE A 112 -6.00 4.29 -14.71
N GLU A 113 -6.04 4.82 -15.93
CA GLU A 113 -7.29 5.02 -16.67
C GLU A 113 -8.07 3.71 -16.80
N GLY A 114 -9.37 3.77 -16.54
CA GLY A 114 -10.25 2.59 -16.54
C GLY A 114 -10.33 1.85 -15.19
N VAL A 115 -9.43 2.10 -14.24
CA VAL A 115 -9.53 1.51 -12.91
C VAL A 115 -10.62 2.20 -12.09
N ILE A 116 -11.65 1.43 -11.72
CA ILE A 116 -12.84 1.94 -11.01
C ILE A 116 -12.49 2.33 -9.57
N ARG A 117 -11.72 1.46 -8.88
CA ARG A 117 -11.23 1.69 -7.53
C ARG A 117 -9.83 1.12 -7.34
N PRO A 118 -8.94 1.84 -6.64
CA PRO A 118 -7.68 1.26 -6.21
C PRO A 118 -7.92 0.18 -5.16
N THR A 119 -6.97 -0.74 -5.04
CA THR A 119 -6.99 -1.81 -4.06
C THR A 119 -5.66 -1.92 -3.34
N ILE A 120 -5.69 -2.52 -2.15
CA ILE A 120 -4.49 -2.94 -1.44
C ILE A 120 -4.29 -4.43 -1.69
N SER A 121 -3.06 -4.79 -2.01
CA SER A 121 -2.69 -6.18 -2.22
C SER A 121 -1.64 -6.64 -1.22
N THR A 122 -1.66 -7.94 -0.93
CA THR A 122 -0.59 -8.61 -0.20
C THR A 122 -0.25 -9.94 -0.86
N VAL A 123 1.01 -10.35 -0.73
CA VAL A 123 1.48 -11.64 -1.21
C VAL A 123 1.59 -12.57 -0.02
N ALA A 124 0.85 -13.68 -0.04
CA ALA A 124 0.93 -14.72 0.97
C ALA A 124 1.60 -15.98 0.42
N PRO A 125 2.33 -16.74 1.24
CA PRO A 125 2.87 -18.03 0.84
C PRO A 125 1.76 -19.07 0.75
N THR A 126 1.87 -19.99 -0.20
CA THR A 126 1.01 -21.18 -0.24
C THR A 126 1.62 -22.32 0.56
N VAL A 127 0.79 -23.32 0.94
CA VAL A 127 1.24 -24.52 1.67
C VAL A 127 2.30 -25.30 0.88
N THR A 128 2.28 -25.19 -0.44
CA THR A 128 3.22 -25.87 -1.35
C THR A 128 4.46 -25.04 -1.68
N GLY A 129 4.70 -23.92 -0.98
CA GLY A 129 5.86 -23.05 -1.20
C GLY A 129 5.72 -22.07 -2.36
N GLY A 130 4.53 -21.96 -2.97
CA GLY A 130 4.23 -20.96 -3.98
C GLY A 130 3.82 -19.61 -3.37
N LYS A 131 3.30 -18.72 -4.22
CA LYS A 131 2.79 -17.39 -3.85
C LYS A 131 1.36 -17.22 -4.31
N VAL A 132 0.54 -16.56 -3.50
CA VAL A 132 -0.80 -16.10 -3.86
C VAL A 132 -0.91 -14.60 -3.60
N LEU A 133 -1.52 -13.88 -4.54
CA LEU A 133 -1.82 -12.47 -4.39
C LEU A 133 -3.26 -12.33 -3.89
N LEU A 134 -3.45 -11.65 -2.78
CA LEU A 134 -4.77 -11.32 -2.21
C LEU A 134 -5.10 -9.86 -2.48
N LEU A 135 -6.30 -9.58 -3.00
CA LEU A 135 -6.91 -8.29 -3.23
C LEU A 135 -8.39 -8.39 -2.77
N ASP A 136 -8.99 -7.50 -2.10
CA ASP A 136 -8.57 -6.34 -1.34
C ASP A 136 -8.35 -6.74 0.13
N VAL A 137 -7.28 -6.29 0.74
CA VAL A 137 -6.96 -6.66 2.13
C VAL A 137 -7.29 -5.54 3.13
N GLY A 138 -8.49 -4.95 2.99
CA GLY A 138 -9.05 -4.05 3.99
C GLY A 138 -9.13 -2.57 3.60
N LEU A 139 -9.08 -2.24 2.31
CA LEU A 139 -9.27 -0.87 1.84
C LEU A 139 -10.74 -0.54 1.56
N ASN A 140 -11.43 -1.45 0.89
CA ASN A 140 -12.82 -1.27 0.47
C ASN A 140 -13.72 -2.24 1.24
N VAL A 141 -14.62 -1.71 2.07
CA VAL A 141 -15.53 -2.51 2.88
C VAL A 141 -16.61 -3.16 2.01
N ASP A 142 -17.17 -2.39 1.08
CA ASP A 142 -18.20 -2.83 0.15
C ASP A 142 -17.76 -2.58 -1.30
N CYS A 143 -17.61 -3.65 -2.07
CA CYS A 143 -17.29 -3.58 -3.48
C CYS A 143 -18.47 -4.03 -4.32
N LYS A 144 -18.78 -3.28 -5.38
CA LYS A 144 -19.70 -3.77 -6.41
C LYS A 144 -19.08 -4.96 -7.14
N PRO A 145 -19.91 -5.86 -7.70
CA PRO A 145 -19.41 -7.03 -8.43
C PRO A 145 -18.41 -6.71 -9.54
N GLU A 146 -18.64 -5.60 -10.26
CA GLU A 146 -17.76 -5.15 -11.34
C GLU A 146 -16.36 -4.74 -10.82
N VAL A 147 -16.30 -4.18 -9.60
CA VAL A 147 -15.04 -3.81 -8.96
C VAL A 147 -14.27 -5.07 -8.58
N LEU A 148 -14.95 -6.08 -8.02
CA LEU A 148 -14.32 -7.36 -7.67
C LEU A 148 -13.81 -8.09 -8.93
N ALA A 149 -14.59 -8.10 -10.00
CA ALA A 149 -14.15 -8.67 -11.27
C ALA A 149 -12.92 -7.92 -11.81
N GLN A 150 -12.91 -6.59 -11.74
CA GLN A 150 -11.75 -5.81 -12.17
C GLN A 150 -10.51 -6.08 -11.30
N TYR A 151 -10.67 -6.34 -10.00
CA TYR A 151 -9.53 -6.75 -9.16
C TYR A 151 -8.92 -8.08 -9.61
N GLY A 152 -9.71 -8.99 -10.16
CA GLY A 152 -9.20 -10.20 -10.79
C GLY A 152 -8.27 -9.89 -11.96
N ILE A 153 -8.65 -8.97 -12.86
CA ILE A 153 -7.83 -8.53 -14.00
C ILE A 153 -6.53 -7.88 -13.49
N ILE A 154 -6.64 -6.90 -12.59
CA ILE A 154 -5.50 -6.21 -12.00
C ILE A 154 -4.56 -7.19 -11.32
N GLY A 155 -5.11 -8.12 -10.53
CA GLY A 155 -4.36 -9.16 -9.84
C GLY A 155 -3.63 -10.10 -10.80
N SER A 156 -4.27 -10.50 -11.90
CA SER A 156 -3.64 -11.33 -12.93
C SER A 156 -2.46 -10.63 -13.59
N ILE A 157 -2.62 -9.39 -13.99
CA ILE A 157 -1.55 -8.58 -14.58
C ILE A 157 -0.39 -8.41 -13.59
N TYR A 158 -0.70 -8.08 -12.32
CA TYR A 158 0.33 -7.93 -11.29
C TYR A 158 1.06 -9.25 -11.00
N ALA A 159 0.34 -10.35 -10.89
CA ALA A 159 0.94 -11.67 -10.67
C ALA A 159 1.87 -12.09 -11.81
N GLN A 160 1.52 -11.78 -13.04
CA GLN A 160 2.39 -12.01 -14.20
C GLN A 160 3.62 -11.13 -14.17
N ALA A 161 3.44 -9.82 -14.04
CA ALA A 161 4.52 -8.85 -14.15
C ALA A 161 5.49 -8.87 -12.97
N MET A 162 4.96 -8.98 -11.74
CA MET A 162 5.75 -8.81 -10.52
C MET A 162 6.12 -10.12 -9.84
N LEU A 163 5.29 -11.16 -9.97
CA LEU A 163 5.55 -12.46 -9.32
C LEU A 163 6.04 -13.53 -10.30
N GLY A 164 6.05 -13.25 -11.60
CA GLY A 164 6.49 -14.17 -12.64
C GLY A 164 5.56 -15.37 -12.85
N ILE A 165 4.31 -15.28 -12.42
CA ILE A 165 3.31 -16.34 -12.57
C ILE A 165 2.70 -16.23 -13.97
N ARG A 166 3.12 -17.10 -14.90
CA ARG A 166 2.76 -16.99 -16.33
C ARG A 166 1.27 -17.09 -16.63
N ASN A 167 0.55 -17.89 -15.87
CA ASN A 167 -0.89 -18.12 -16.07
C ASN A 167 -1.59 -18.17 -14.71
N PRO A 168 -1.82 -17.02 -14.06
CA PRO A 168 -2.39 -16.98 -12.73
C PRO A 168 -3.87 -17.42 -12.78
N ARG A 169 -4.22 -18.33 -11.87
CA ARG A 169 -5.62 -18.67 -11.64
C ARG A 169 -6.25 -17.64 -10.72
N VAL A 170 -7.46 -17.21 -11.05
CA VAL A 170 -8.21 -16.22 -10.27
C VAL A 170 -9.38 -16.90 -9.58
N ALA A 171 -9.61 -16.53 -8.32
CA ALA A 171 -10.75 -17.02 -7.55
C ALA A 171 -11.32 -15.91 -6.68
N VAL A 172 -12.61 -15.91 -6.47
CA VAL A 172 -13.28 -15.08 -5.47
C VAL A 172 -13.14 -15.74 -4.11
N LEU A 173 -12.46 -15.08 -3.17
CA LEU A 173 -12.40 -15.56 -1.79
C LEU A 173 -13.81 -15.54 -1.17
N ASN A 174 -14.25 -16.68 -0.67
CA ASN A 174 -15.61 -16.90 -0.21
C ASN A 174 -15.65 -17.78 1.04
N ILE A 175 -16.83 -17.96 1.62
CA ILE A 175 -17.10 -18.79 2.83
C ILE A 175 -17.15 -20.29 2.56
N GLY A 176 -17.09 -20.72 1.30
CA GLY A 176 -17.12 -22.12 0.86
C GLY A 176 -16.74 -22.24 -0.61
N GLU A 177 -16.49 -23.46 -1.06
CA GLU A 177 -16.03 -23.78 -2.42
C GLU A 177 -17.18 -23.89 -3.44
N GLU A 178 -18.41 -24.11 -2.95
CA GLU A 178 -19.56 -24.31 -3.82
C GLU A 178 -20.05 -22.98 -4.43
N GLU A 179 -20.44 -22.99 -5.71
CA GLU A 179 -20.97 -21.82 -6.43
C GLU A 179 -22.19 -21.17 -5.74
N THR A 180 -22.93 -21.94 -4.93
CA THR A 180 -24.09 -21.45 -4.18
C THR A 180 -23.74 -20.68 -2.91
N LYS A 181 -22.47 -20.72 -2.46
CA LYS A 181 -22.00 -20.04 -1.25
C LYS A 181 -21.69 -18.57 -1.52
N GLY A 182 -21.68 -17.80 -0.45
CA GLY A 182 -21.38 -16.38 -0.49
C GLY A 182 -22.59 -15.47 -0.49
N ASN A 183 -22.30 -14.18 -0.40
CA ASN A 183 -23.31 -13.12 -0.49
C ASN A 183 -23.66 -12.81 -1.96
N ALA A 184 -24.64 -11.94 -2.17
CA ALA A 184 -25.07 -11.55 -3.51
C ALA A 184 -23.94 -10.93 -4.36
N GLN A 185 -23.04 -10.17 -3.72
CA GLN A 185 -21.92 -9.52 -4.39
C GLN A 185 -20.88 -10.51 -4.88
N SER A 186 -20.48 -11.48 -4.04
CA SER A 186 -19.49 -12.49 -4.42
C SER A 186 -20.00 -13.41 -5.52
N LYS A 187 -21.30 -13.78 -5.49
CA LYS A 187 -21.94 -14.58 -6.56
C LYS A 187 -21.99 -13.81 -7.88
N ALA A 188 -22.44 -12.56 -7.85
CA ALA A 188 -22.47 -11.74 -9.06
C ALA A 188 -21.08 -11.47 -9.63
N ALA A 189 -20.07 -11.26 -8.77
CA ALA A 189 -18.69 -11.13 -9.22
C ALA A 189 -18.16 -12.41 -9.87
N TYR A 190 -18.48 -13.57 -9.30
CA TYR A 190 -18.11 -14.87 -9.86
C TYR A 190 -18.72 -15.06 -11.26
N GLU A 191 -20.00 -14.75 -11.47
CA GLU A 191 -20.64 -14.86 -12.79
C GLU A 191 -19.98 -13.94 -13.82
N LEU A 192 -19.68 -12.67 -13.44
CA LEU A 192 -18.96 -11.75 -14.33
C LEU A 192 -17.57 -12.27 -14.71
N MET A 193 -16.87 -12.89 -13.75
CA MET A 193 -15.54 -13.45 -14.00
C MET A 193 -15.61 -14.72 -14.87
N LYS A 194 -16.61 -15.58 -14.65
CA LYS A 194 -16.82 -16.83 -15.40
C LYS A 194 -17.13 -16.57 -16.88
N GLU A 195 -17.82 -15.48 -17.19
CA GLU A 195 -18.15 -15.07 -18.55
C GLU A 195 -17.00 -14.33 -19.27
N SER A 196 -15.95 -13.95 -18.53
CA SER A 196 -14.84 -13.16 -19.06
C SER A 196 -13.74 -14.06 -19.63
N GLU A 197 -13.21 -13.68 -20.78
CA GLU A 197 -12.01 -14.31 -21.38
C GLU A 197 -10.69 -13.78 -20.78
N GLU A 198 -10.76 -12.81 -19.86
CA GLU A 198 -9.61 -12.16 -19.23
C GLU A 198 -8.97 -13.01 -18.10
N PHE A 199 -9.62 -14.09 -17.69
CA PHE A 199 -9.21 -14.94 -16.57
C PHE A 199 -8.91 -16.37 -16.99
N ASN A 200 -8.11 -17.03 -16.15
CA ASN A 200 -7.85 -18.47 -16.20
C ASN A 200 -8.31 -19.13 -14.91
#